data_9758b6f60c5e857f9b01e52326e990e9
#
_entry.id   9758b6f60c5e857f9b01e52326e990e9
#
_cell.length_a   1.000
_cell.length_b   1.000
_cell.length_c   1.000
_cell.angle_alpha   90.00
_cell.angle_beta   90.00
_cell.angle_gamma   90.00
#
_symmetry.space_group_name_H-M   'P 1'
#
loop_
_entity.id
_entity.type
_entity.pdbx_description
1 polymer ?
#
loop_
_entity_poly.entity_id
_entity_poly.type
_entity_poly.pdbx_seq_one_letter_code
_entity_poly.pdbx_strand_id
1 'polypeptide(L)'
;MLSLCRAASLRLKGVKVKPGLVTYGSPIVNLTKGGLISLGENCVLCSSSRANFAGVNHPVILALLRPGATLEIGDDTGISGGSFCAARSVKIGKGCLIGANALVTDCDFHALKPEGRRHNSNPEDVGCEPVVIEDNVWLGANVTVLKGVRIGRDTVVAAGSVVTKSLPEGVLAAGAPAKVIRELKER
;
A
#
# COMPACT_ATOMS: atom_id res chain seq x y z
N MET A 1 -5.31 14.23 -20.83
CA MET A 1 -5.69 13.15 -21.74
C MET A 1 -5.14 11.78 -21.32
N LEU A 2 -3.83 11.60 -21.11
CA LEU A 2 -3.22 10.29 -20.73
C LEU A 2 -3.77 9.69 -19.41
N SER A 3 -4.03 10.48 -18.37
CA SER A 3 -4.60 9.97 -17.11
C SER A 3 -6.03 9.45 -17.28
N LEU A 4 -6.84 10.07 -18.11
CA LEU A 4 -8.20 9.61 -18.41
C LEU A 4 -8.19 8.25 -19.13
N CYS A 5 -7.31 8.06 -20.12
CA CYS A 5 -7.14 6.79 -20.81
C CYS A 5 -6.69 5.67 -19.83
N ARG A 6 -5.80 5.99 -18.89
CA ARG A 6 -5.33 5.01 -17.88
C ARG A 6 -6.43 4.70 -16.85
N ALA A 7 -7.20 5.69 -16.42
CA ALA A 7 -8.36 5.46 -15.56
C ALA A 7 -9.39 4.54 -16.22
N ALA A 8 -9.68 4.75 -17.51
CA ALA A 8 -10.55 3.87 -18.29
C ALA A 8 -9.96 2.45 -18.40
N SER A 9 -8.67 2.32 -18.66
CA SER A 9 -7.98 1.01 -18.70
C SER A 9 -8.06 0.28 -17.37
N LEU A 10 -7.92 0.99 -16.24
CA LEU A 10 -8.06 0.39 -14.90
C LEU A 10 -9.50 -0.10 -14.65
N ARG A 11 -10.50 0.69 -15.04
CA ARG A 11 -11.91 0.28 -14.94
C ARG A 11 -12.22 -0.95 -15.79
N LEU A 12 -11.70 -1.02 -17.01
CA LEU A 12 -11.83 -2.19 -17.89
C LEU A 12 -11.18 -3.45 -17.30
N LYS A 13 -10.13 -3.29 -16.50
CA LYS A 13 -9.52 -4.39 -15.73
C LYS A 13 -10.30 -4.75 -14.47
N GLY A 14 -11.41 -4.07 -14.14
CA GLY A 14 -12.23 -4.37 -12.96
C GLY A 14 -11.88 -3.55 -11.70
N VAL A 15 -10.97 -2.59 -11.77
CA VAL A 15 -10.68 -1.68 -10.66
C VAL A 15 -11.81 -0.66 -10.52
N LYS A 16 -12.33 -0.46 -9.32
CA LYS A 16 -13.24 0.66 -9.04
C LYS A 16 -12.43 1.94 -8.91
N VAL A 17 -12.64 2.89 -9.81
CA VAL A 17 -11.90 4.17 -9.85
C VAL A 17 -12.90 5.31 -9.78
N LYS A 18 -12.84 6.11 -8.71
CA LYS A 18 -13.60 7.35 -8.58
C LYS A 18 -13.01 8.47 -9.48
N PRO A 19 -13.70 9.62 -9.63
CA PRO A 19 -13.22 10.74 -10.44
C PRO A 19 -11.89 11.32 -9.93
N GLY A 20 -11.19 12.06 -10.81
CA GLY A 20 -10.00 12.83 -10.44
C GLY A 20 -8.68 12.05 -10.41
N LEU A 21 -8.65 10.76 -10.77
CA LEU A 21 -7.39 9.99 -10.79
C LEU A 21 -6.35 10.62 -11.73
N VAL A 22 -5.17 10.93 -11.19
CA VAL A 22 -3.99 11.35 -11.93
C VAL A 22 -2.95 10.23 -11.93
N THR A 23 -2.36 9.94 -13.10
CA THR A 23 -1.32 8.89 -13.21
C THR A 23 -0.11 9.38 -13.99
N TYR A 24 1.07 9.17 -13.44
CA TYR A 24 2.35 9.32 -14.11
C TYR A 24 2.93 7.93 -14.40
N GLY A 25 2.82 7.46 -15.64
CA GLY A 25 3.07 6.06 -16.00
C GLY A 25 1.86 5.16 -15.72
N SER A 26 1.97 3.89 -16.05
CA SER A 26 0.88 2.90 -15.90
C SER A 26 1.12 2.02 -14.68
N PRO A 27 0.19 1.94 -13.72
CA PRO A 27 0.29 0.98 -12.63
C PRO A 27 0.11 -0.45 -13.13
N ILE A 28 0.69 -1.40 -12.41
CA ILE A 28 0.49 -2.83 -12.59
C ILE A 28 -0.66 -3.25 -11.67
N VAL A 29 -1.61 -4.01 -12.21
CA VAL A 29 -2.78 -4.48 -11.46
C VAL A 29 -2.91 -5.98 -11.61
N ASN A 30 -3.07 -6.67 -10.49
CA ASN A 30 -3.43 -8.08 -10.42
C ASN A 30 -4.73 -8.23 -9.61
N LEU A 31 -5.78 -8.71 -10.26
CA LEU A 31 -7.08 -8.99 -9.65
C LEU A 31 -7.31 -10.50 -9.56
N THR A 32 -7.97 -10.93 -8.49
CA THR A 32 -8.36 -12.31 -8.27
C THR A 32 -9.90 -12.45 -8.28
N LYS A 33 -10.40 -13.66 -8.44
CA LYS A 33 -11.86 -13.93 -8.48
C LYS A 33 -12.54 -13.42 -7.22
N GLY A 34 -13.57 -12.61 -7.36
CA GLY A 34 -14.34 -12.03 -6.25
C GLY A 34 -13.58 -10.97 -5.45
N GLY A 35 -12.37 -10.61 -5.84
CA GLY A 35 -11.59 -9.57 -5.17
C GLY A 35 -11.97 -8.16 -5.62
N LEU A 36 -11.59 -7.16 -4.82
CA LEU A 36 -11.88 -5.75 -5.04
C LEU A 36 -10.62 -4.90 -4.90
N ILE A 37 -10.30 -4.12 -5.94
CA ILE A 37 -9.40 -2.96 -5.83
C ILE A 37 -10.23 -1.70 -6.05
N SER A 38 -10.14 -0.75 -5.12
CA SER A 38 -10.81 0.55 -5.22
C SER A 38 -9.87 1.71 -4.99
N LEU A 39 -10.01 2.75 -5.82
CA LEU A 39 -9.30 4.02 -5.73
C LEU A 39 -10.33 5.12 -5.49
N GLY A 40 -10.07 5.94 -4.47
CA GLY A 40 -10.86 7.10 -4.10
C GLY A 40 -10.81 8.23 -5.13
N GLU A 41 -11.43 9.36 -4.78
CA GLU A 41 -11.39 10.57 -5.59
C GLU A 41 -10.00 11.22 -5.54
N ASN A 42 -9.59 11.87 -6.61
CA ASN A 42 -8.37 12.68 -6.71
C ASN A 42 -7.06 11.93 -6.33
N CYS A 43 -7.05 10.60 -6.41
CA CYS A 43 -5.83 9.85 -6.15
C CYS A 43 -4.73 10.17 -7.17
N VAL A 44 -3.48 10.12 -6.74
CA VAL A 44 -2.30 10.29 -7.60
C VAL A 44 -1.44 9.03 -7.56
N LEU A 45 -1.21 8.38 -8.72
CA LEU A 45 -0.33 7.22 -8.83
C LEU A 45 0.88 7.55 -9.71
N CYS A 46 2.05 7.68 -9.10
CA CYS A 46 3.31 7.92 -9.81
C CYS A 46 4.04 6.59 -10.05
N SER A 47 3.97 6.08 -11.27
CA SER A 47 4.59 4.83 -11.73
C SER A 47 5.81 5.08 -12.63
N SER A 48 6.40 6.26 -12.60
CA SER A 48 7.52 6.64 -13.47
C SER A 48 8.56 7.46 -12.72
N SER A 49 9.82 7.04 -12.78
CA SER A 49 10.95 7.78 -12.22
C SER A 49 11.16 9.16 -12.84
N ARG A 50 10.68 9.38 -14.07
CA ARG A 50 10.73 10.71 -14.70
C ARG A 50 9.81 11.74 -14.06
N ALA A 51 8.82 11.29 -13.28
CA ALA A 51 7.85 12.14 -12.60
C ALA A 51 8.07 12.21 -11.08
N ASN A 52 9.12 11.58 -10.55
CA ASN A 52 9.44 11.59 -9.13
C ASN A 52 10.95 11.61 -8.92
N PHE A 53 11.47 12.71 -8.40
CA PHE A 53 12.91 12.91 -8.17
C PHE A 53 13.49 12.09 -7.00
N ALA A 54 12.65 11.50 -6.13
CA ALA A 54 13.10 10.57 -5.10
C ALA A 54 13.44 9.18 -5.66
N GLY A 55 13.18 8.94 -6.96
CA GLY A 55 13.50 7.69 -7.65
C GLY A 55 12.44 6.61 -7.42
N VAL A 56 11.52 6.47 -8.35
CA VAL A 56 10.60 5.31 -8.41
C VAL A 56 11.33 4.20 -9.17
N ASN A 57 11.63 3.09 -8.49
CA ASN A 57 12.36 1.95 -9.06
C ASN A 57 11.47 0.94 -9.78
N HIS A 58 10.16 0.96 -9.53
CA HIS A 58 9.14 0.18 -10.25
C HIS A 58 7.79 0.92 -10.25
N PRO A 59 6.87 0.60 -11.19
CA PRO A 59 5.53 1.15 -11.19
C PRO A 59 4.78 0.85 -9.89
N VAL A 60 3.73 1.62 -9.59
CA VAL A 60 2.78 1.26 -8.54
C VAL A 60 2.17 -0.12 -8.86
N ILE A 61 2.26 -1.05 -7.94
CA ILE A 61 1.70 -2.40 -8.04
C ILE A 61 0.52 -2.51 -7.06
N LEU A 62 -0.65 -2.82 -7.59
CA LEU A 62 -1.88 -3.08 -6.84
C LEU A 62 -2.24 -4.55 -7.06
N ALA A 63 -1.99 -5.41 -6.09
CA ALA A 63 -2.10 -6.84 -6.26
C ALA A 63 -3.00 -7.50 -5.22
N LEU A 64 -3.99 -8.26 -5.69
CA LEU A 64 -4.71 -9.22 -4.87
C LEU A 64 -4.06 -10.59 -5.04
N LEU A 65 -3.78 -11.25 -3.93
CA LEU A 65 -3.03 -12.52 -3.89
C LEU A 65 -3.95 -13.73 -3.72
N ARG A 66 -5.19 -13.51 -3.22
CA ARG A 66 -6.17 -14.58 -2.97
C ARG A 66 -7.57 -14.17 -3.45
N PRO A 67 -8.43 -15.12 -3.79
CA PRO A 67 -9.84 -14.85 -4.08
C PRO A 67 -10.52 -14.11 -2.92
N GLY A 68 -11.37 -13.12 -3.23
CA GLY A 68 -12.11 -12.33 -2.25
C GLY A 68 -11.29 -11.28 -1.50
N ALA A 69 -9.98 -11.15 -1.76
CA ALA A 69 -9.15 -10.12 -1.13
C ALA A 69 -9.58 -8.69 -1.52
N THR A 70 -9.30 -7.72 -0.64
CA THR A 70 -9.62 -6.31 -0.88
C THR A 70 -8.40 -5.40 -0.73
N LEU A 71 -8.27 -4.44 -1.64
CA LEU A 71 -7.30 -3.35 -1.57
C LEU A 71 -8.04 -2.03 -1.78
N GLU A 72 -8.12 -1.21 -0.73
CA GLU A 72 -8.84 0.05 -0.75
C GLU A 72 -7.89 1.23 -0.52
N ILE A 73 -7.96 2.23 -1.38
CA ILE A 73 -7.20 3.47 -1.29
C ILE A 73 -8.20 4.62 -1.22
N GLY A 74 -8.14 5.41 -0.14
CA GLY A 74 -9.03 6.53 0.13
C GLY A 74 -8.78 7.73 -0.76
N ASP A 75 -9.71 8.70 -0.69
CA ASP A 75 -9.70 9.92 -1.47
C ASP A 75 -8.42 10.75 -1.20
N ASP A 76 -7.96 11.55 -2.15
CA ASP A 76 -6.83 12.48 -2.05
C ASP A 76 -5.48 11.83 -1.65
N THR A 77 -5.34 10.51 -1.86
CA THR A 77 -4.11 9.78 -1.51
C THR A 77 -3.14 9.73 -2.67
N GLY A 78 -1.88 10.09 -2.38
CA GLY A 78 -0.77 10.07 -3.33
C GLY A 78 0.20 8.91 -3.08
N ILE A 79 0.55 8.17 -4.15
CA ILE A 79 1.45 7.00 -4.10
C ILE A 79 2.54 7.16 -5.15
N SER A 80 3.79 6.98 -4.75
CA SER A 80 4.96 7.04 -5.64
C SER A 80 5.66 5.67 -5.72
N GLY A 81 5.40 4.89 -6.76
CA GLY A 81 5.91 3.52 -6.86
C GLY A 81 5.32 2.63 -5.77
N GLY A 82 6.05 1.59 -5.41
CA GLY A 82 5.67 0.72 -4.29
C GLY A 82 4.71 -0.40 -4.66
N SER A 83 4.63 -1.38 -3.77
CA SER A 83 3.82 -2.59 -3.93
C SER A 83 2.81 -2.71 -2.79
N PHE A 84 1.55 -2.88 -3.15
CA PHE A 84 0.42 -3.04 -2.25
C PHE A 84 -0.20 -4.41 -2.51
N CYS A 85 0.08 -5.36 -1.62
CA CYS A 85 -0.27 -6.76 -1.80
C CYS A 85 -1.29 -7.18 -0.74
N ALA A 86 -2.49 -7.55 -1.16
CA ALA A 86 -3.56 -7.99 -0.29
C ALA A 86 -3.91 -9.47 -0.51
N ALA A 87 -3.72 -10.29 0.51
CA ALA A 87 -4.22 -11.66 0.58
C ALA A 87 -5.59 -11.74 1.28
N ARG A 88 -5.87 -10.80 2.18
CA ARG A 88 -7.15 -10.59 2.86
C ARG A 88 -7.65 -9.17 2.67
N SER A 89 -6.99 -8.19 3.30
CA SER A 89 -7.40 -6.80 3.22
C SER A 89 -6.26 -5.84 3.51
N VAL A 90 -6.01 -4.92 2.59
CA VAL A 90 -5.18 -3.74 2.80
C VAL A 90 -6.05 -2.51 2.60
N LYS A 91 -6.14 -1.66 3.63
CA LYS A 91 -6.87 -0.41 3.58
C LYS A 91 -5.95 0.77 3.85
N ILE A 92 -5.96 1.74 2.94
CA ILE A 92 -5.26 3.02 3.06
C ILE A 92 -6.32 4.12 3.10
N GLY A 93 -6.25 4.97 4.10
CA GLY A 93 -7.18 6.06 4.35
C GLY A 93 -7.08 7.20 3.33
N LYS A 94 -7.71 8.32 3.67
CA LYS A 94 -7.77 9.53 2.86
C LYS A 94 -6.57 10.42 3.15
N GLY A 95 -6.17 11.23 2.14
CA GLY A 95 -5.12 12.23 2.30
C GLY A 95 -3.74 11.66 2.63
N CYS A 96 -3.52 10.37 2.40
CA CYS A 96 -2.24 9.74 2.71
C CYS A 96 -1.16 10.11 1.69
N LEU A 97 0.07 10.25 2.16
CA LEU A 97 1.26 10.42 1.33
C LEU A 97 2.13 9.17 1.43
N ILE A 98 2.19 8.39 0.36
CA ILE A 98 3.00 7.18 0.30
C ILE A 98 4.25 7.44 -0.54
N GLY A 99 5.37 7.51 0.16
CA GLY A 99 6.69 7.78 -0.43
C GLY A 99 7.15 6.69 -1.39
N ALA A 100 8.21 7.01 -2.13
CA ALA A 100 8.71 6.14 -3.20
C ALA A 100 9.05 4.73 -2.70
N ASN A 101 8.59 3.72 -3.46
CA ASN A 101 8.97 2.31 -3.30
C ASN A 101 8.53 1.68 -1.95
N ALA A 102 7.45 2.15 -1.35
CA ALA A 102 6.90 1.52 -0.14
C ALA A 102 6.38 0.10 -0.45
N LEU A 103 6.51 -0.80 0.52
CA LEU A 103 5.87 -2.12 0.50
C LEU A 103 4.82 -2.19 1.61
N VAL A 104 3.57 -2.49 1.24
CA VAL A 104 2.48 -2.75 2.18
C VAL A 104 1.91 -4.12 1.88
N THR A 105 1.98 -5.03 2.83
CA THR A 105 1.48 -6.39 2.64
C THR A 105 0.81 -6.94 3.90
N ASP A 106 -0.27 -7.65 3.70
CA ASP A 106 -1.04 -8.31 4.76
C ASP A 106 -0.71 -9.80 4.90
N CYS A 107 0.36 -10.29 4.25
CA CYS A 107 0.73 -11.70 4.29
C CYS A 107 2.26 -11.94 4.26
N ASP A 108 2.65 -13.14 4.65
CA ASP A 108 4.06 -13.57 4.66
C ASP A 108 4.58 -14.08 3.31
N PHE A 109 3.73 -14.19 2.28
CA PHE A 109 3.99 -14.80 0.97
C PHE A 109 4.32 -16.30 1.02
N HIS A 110 4.97 -16.78 2.06
CA HIS A 110 5.37 -18.18 2.25
C HIS A 110 5.08 -18.67 3.66
N ALA A 111 4.93 -19.98 3.82
CA ALA A 111 4.80 -20.61 5.13
C ALA A 111 6.05 -20.36 5.99
N LEU A 112 5.85 -20.09 7.28
CA LEU A 112 6.98 -19.92 8.22
C LEU A 112 7.65 -21.25 8.58
N LYS A 113 6.89 -22.37 8.55
CA LYS A 113 7.43 -23.70 8.79
C LYS A 113 8.52 -24.04 7.76
N PRO A 114 9.69 -24.57 8.18
CA PRO A 114 10.79 -24.86 7.29
C PRO A 114 10.53 -26.05 6.33
N GLU A 115 9.75 -27.04 6.80
CA GLU A 115 9.50 -28.28 6.05
C GLU A 115 8.71 -27.99 4.77
N GLY A 116 9.29 -28.31 3.63
CA GLY A 116 8.65 -28.16 2.32
C GLY A 116 8.31 -26.72 1.92
N ARG A 117 8.78 -25.70 2.62
CA ARG A 117 8.42 -24.27 2.43
C ARG A 117 8.43 -23.84 0.97
N ARG A 118 9.46 -24.21 0.21
CA ARG A 118 9.59 -23.83 -1.20
C ARG A 118 8.47 -24.36 -2.09
N HIS A 119 7.92 -25.52 -1.75
CA HIS A 119 6.90 -26.22 -2.55
C HIS A 119 5.52 -26.18 -1.91
N ASN A 120 5.39 -25.53 -0.75
CA ASN A 120 4.11 -25.38 -0.06
C ASN A 120 3.26 -24.32 -0.77
N SER A 121 2.21 -24.78 -1.44
CA SER A 121 1.22 -23.93 -2.12
C SER A 121 -0.09 -23.80 -1.33
N ASN A 122 -0.18 -24.39 -0.13
CA ASN A 122 -1.38 -24.32 0.69
C ASN A 122 -1.53 -22.92 1.29
N PRO A 123 -2.56 -22.12 0.92
CA PRO A 123 -2.76 -20.79 1.45
C PRO A 123 -2.97 -20.73 2.96
N GLU A 124 -3.50 -21.80 3.56
CA GLU A 124 -3.75 -21.86 5.02
C GLU A 124 -2.46 -21.85 5.86
N ASP A 125 -1.35 -22.28 5.27
CA ASP A 125 -0.04 -22.31 5.94
C ASP A 125 0.68 -20.95 5.88
N VAL A 126 0.16 -20.00 5.11
CA VAL A 126 0.74 -18.65 4.96
C VAL A 126 0.00 -17.66 5.85
N GLY A 127 0.69 -17.14 6.85
CA GLY A 127 0.11 -16.16 7.77
C GLY A 127 -0.36 -14.89 7.05
N CYS A 128 -1.61 -14.49 7.32
CA CYS A 128 -2.22 -13.29 6.75
C CYS A 128 -3.08 -12.59 7.79
N GLU A 129 -2.82 -11.29 7.98
CA GLU A 129 -3.57 -10.42 8.88
C GLU A 129 -3.78 -9.05 8.22
N PRO A 130 -5.02 -8.49 8.24
CA PRO A 130 -5.32 -7.21 7.60
C PRO A 130 -4.39 -6.08 8.00
N VAL A 131 -4.10 -5.20 7.05
CA VAL A 131 -3.35 -3.95 7.29
C VAL A 131 -4.28 -2.76 7.13
N VAL A 132 -4.21 -1.83 8.09
CA VAL A 132 -4.97 -0.57 8.06
C VAL A 132 -4.01 0.60 8.23
N ILE A 133 -3.95 1.47 7.25
CA ILE A 133 -3.31 2.78 7.31
C ILE A 133 -4.44 3.80 7.36
N GLU A 134 -4.54 4.56 8.45
CA GLU A 134 -5.62 5.53 8.64
C GLU A 134 -5.41 6.80 7.82
N ASP A 135 -6.30 7.78 8.01
CA ASP A 135 -6.28 9.03 7.26
C ASP A 135 -5.05 9.88 7.58
N ASN A 136 -4.60 10.66 6.60
CA ASN A 136 -3.50 11.62 6.72
C ASN A 136 -2.17 11.02 7.20
N VAL A 137 -1.91 9.73 6.93
CA VAL A 137 -0.64 9.09 7.25
C VAL A 137 0.40 9.40 6.17
N TRP A 138 1.61 9.73 6.61
CA TRP A 138 2.77 9.86 5.70
C TRP A 138 3.75 8.72 5.92
N LEU A 139 3.89 7.87 4.92
CA LEU A 139 4.98 6.89 4.82
C LEU A 139 6.12 7.49 4.01
N GLY A 140 7.32 7.59 4.58
CA GLY A 140 8.54 7.97 3.86
C GLY A 140 8.92 6.95 2.78
N ALA A 141 9.91 7.29 1.96
CA ALA A 141 10.39 6.38 0.91
C ALA A 141 10.92 5.06 1.51
N ASN A 142 10.71 3.94 0.78
CA ASN A 142 11.16 2.59 1.15
C ASN A 142 10.63 2.10 2.51
N VAL A 143 9.51 2.61 2.98
CA VAL A 143 8.85 2.08 4.19
C VAL A 143 8.24 0.73 3.86
N THR A 144 8.43 -0.25 4.76
CA THR A 144 7.77 -1.55 4.70
C THR A 144 6.74 -1.67 5.83
N VAL A 145 5.49 -1.99 5.48
CA VAL A 145 4.40 -2.26 6.45
C VAL A 145 4.01 -3.73 6.33
N LEU A 146 4.13 -4.47 7.42
CA LEU A 146 3.86 -5.90 7.46
C LEU A 146 2.44 -6.20 7.95
N LYS A 147 2.02 -7.46 7.78
CA LYS A 147 0.71 -7.96 8.15
C LYS A 147 0.31 -7.62 9.59
N GLY A 148 -0.98 -7.42 9.84
CA GLY A 148 -1.56 -7.16 11.15
C GLY A 148 -1.33 -5.74 11.68
N VAL A 149 -0.64 -4.88 10.92
CA VAL A 149 -0.32 -3.52 11.36
C VAL A 149 -1.50 -2.58 11.13
N ARG A 150 -1.79 -1.77 12.16
CA ARG A 150 -2.61 -0.56 12.08
C ARG A 150 -1.72 0.66 12.33
N ILE A 151 -1.72 1.63 11.44
CA ILE A 151 -1.05 2.93 11.61
C ILE A 151 -2.14 3.97 11.82
N GLY A 152 -2.13 4.60 13.01
CA GLY A 152 -3.11 5.61 13.40
C GLY A 152 -2.99 6.88 12.54
N ARG A 153 -4.10 7.65 12.48
CA ARG A 153 -4.19 8.88 11.70
C ARG A 153 -3.07 9.87 12.05
N ASP A 154 -2.77 10.77 11.14
CA ASP A 154 -1.80 11.86 11.33
C ASP A 154 -0.37 11.38 11.70
N THR A 155 -0.08 10.08 11.54
CA THR A 155 1.22 9.50 11.86
C THR A 155 2.18 9.61 10.68
N VAL A 156 3.43 9.92 10.99
CA VAL A 156 4.54 9.93 10.04
C VAL A 156 5.48 8.76 10.33
N VAL A 157 5.80 7.99 9.30
CA VAL A 157 6.80 6.92 9.36
C VAL A 157 8.01 7.33 8.51
N ALA A 158 9.17 7.46 9.14
CA ALA A 158 10.39 7.90 8.48
C ALA A 158 10.84 6.91 7.39
N ALA A 159 11.53 7.42 6.37
CA ALA A 159 12.03 6.62 5.25
C ALA A 159 12.89 5.42 5.72
N GLY A 160 12.79 4.29 4.99
CA GLY A 160 13.55 3.07 5.28
C GLY A 160 13.08 2.30 6.51
N SER A 161 11.98 2.68 7.14
CA SER A 161 11.47 1.99 8.34
C SER A 161 10.73 0.71 7.99
N VAL A 162 10.74 -0.26 8.93
CA VAL A 162 9.98 -1.52 8.86
C VAL A 162 8.96 -1.56 9.99
N VAL A 163 7.69 -1.37 9.67
CA VAL A 163 6.60 -1.37 10.64
C VAL A 163 6.10 -2.80 10.83
N THR A 164 6.41 -3.38 11.98
CA THR A 164 6.05 -4.76 12.37
C THR A 164 4.98 -4.81 13.46
N LYS A 165 4.64 -3.67 14.07
CA LYS A 165 3.62 -3.51 15.11
C LYS A 165 2.84 -2.25 14.86
N SER A 166 1.60 -2.21 15.31
CA SER A 166 0.73 -1.04 15.19
C SER A 166 1.32 0.20 15.84
N LEU A 167 1.09 1.34 15.22
CA LEU A 167 1.52 2.66 15.69
C LEU A 167 0.28 3.48 16.07
N PRO A 168 0.34 4.24 17.19
CA PRO A 168 -0.75 5.14 17.58
C PRO A 168 -0.90 6.30 16.59
N GLU A 169 -1.94 7.10 16.77
CA GLU A 169 -2.18 8.33 15.99
C GLU A 169 -1.21 9.45 16.40
N GLY A 170 -0.95 10.37 15.48
CA GLY A 170 -0.25 11.63 15.76
C GLY A 170 1.21 11.47 16.19
N VAL A 171 1.92 10.46 15.71
CA VAL A 171 3.32 10.23 16.09
C VAL A 171 4.27 10.26 14.90
N LEU A 172 5.55 10.54 15.19
CA LEU A 172 6.67 10.23 14.33
C LEU A 172 7.27 8.89 14.78
N ALA A 173 7.33 7.92 13.87
CA ALA A 173 7.97 6.63 14.09
C ALA A 173 9.12 6.41 13.12
N ALA A 174 10.15 5.66 13.52
CA ALA A 174 11.30 5.35 12.69
C ALA A 174 11.99 4.04 13.11
N GLY A 175 12.75 3.44 12.19
CA GLY A 175 13.63 2.30 12.43
C GLY A 175 13.14 0.97 11.89
N ALA A 176 13.94 -0.08 12.09
CA ALA A 176 13.64 -1.45 11.73
C ALA A 176 14.00 -2.39 12.91
N PRO A 177 13.01 -2.80 13.73
CA PRO A 177 11.59 -2.44 13.64
C PRO A 177 11.29 -0.98 14.02
N ALA A 178 10.26 -0.40 13.41
CA ALA A 178 9.84 0.98 13.68
C ALA A 178 9.34 1.13 15.11
N LYS A 179 9.76 2.23 15.76
CA LYS A 179 9.34 2.63 17.11
C LYS A 179 8.91 4.09 17.09
N VAL A 180 7.99 4.45 17.97
CA VAL A 180 7.62 5.85 18.20
C VAL A 180 8.85 6.62 18.69
N ILE A 181 9.17 7.70 18.00
CA ILE A 181 10.26 8.62 18.35
C ILE A 181 9.73 9.78 19.17
N ARG A 182 8.59 10.35 18.78
CA ARG A 182 7.92 11.44 19.49
C ARG A 182 6.49 11.63 18.99
N GLU A 183 5.68 12.31 19.77
CA GLU A 183 4.38 12.82 19.36
C GLU A 183 4.52 14.00 18.38
N LEU A 184 3.60 14.10 17.43
CA LEU A 184 3.44 15.25 16.55
C LEU A 184 2.42 16.17 17.23
N LYS A 185 2.91 17.16 17.98
CA LYS A 185 2.03 18.18 18.59
C LYS A 185 1.50 19.10 17.50
N GLU A 186 0.20 19.40 17.55
CA GLU A 186 -0.32 20.55 16.81
C GLU A 186 0.42 21.80 17.28
N ARG A 187 0.85 22.62 16.31
CA ARG A 187 1.41 23.94 16.59
C ARG A 187 0.29 24.98 16.59
#